data_79e3e62bc8839ae15b2d60d825a19261
#
_entry.id   79e3e62bc8839ae15b2d60d825a19261
#
_cell.length_a   1.000
_cell.length_b   1.000
_cell.length_c   1.000
_cell.angle_alpha   90.00
_cell.angle_beta   90.00
_cell.angle_gamma   90.00
#
_symmetry.space_group_name_H-M   'P 1'
#
loop_
_entity.id
_entity.type
_entity.pdbx_description
1 polymer ?
#
loop_
_entity_poly.entity_id
_entity_poly.type
_entity_poly.pdbx_seq_one_letter_code
_entity_poly.pdbx_strand_id
1 'polypeptide(L)'
;LLLFSDTSQYKLASAAETITPTSAVLNEVSTFSHNANVTPVSSGRYAYFSQVRNANTAVREYYSDNDTLTNDGLDVTVAVQTLIPDNAYSILSNTTEDSLIVLCSDTADTQTAPYTTGTAVSPTNANTMYMYKYFFDRGEKVQTAWSKWQLDNVKIIGGMIDRSFV
;
A
#
# COMPACT_ATOMS: atom_id res chain seq x y z
N LEU A 1 -12.11 -11.83 5.51
CA LEU A 1 -10.70 -11.48 5.71
C LEU A 1 -9.96 -11.68 4.39
N LEU A 2 -9.16 -10.69 4.00
CA LEU A 2 -8.30 -10.75 2.82
C LEU A 2 -6.87 -11.07 3.28
N LEU A 3 -6.23 -12.04 2.63
CA LEU A 3 -4.86 -12.45 2.89
C LEU A 3 -4.02 -12.22 1.63
N PHE A 4 -2.79 -11.74 1.81
CA PHE A 4 -1.84 -11.50 0.74
C PHE A 4 -0.67 -12.46 0.88
N SER A 5 -0.36 -13.16 -0.21
CA SER A 5 0.89 -13.90 -0.39
C SER A 5 1.77 -13.19 -1.43
N ASP A 6 2.96 -13.69 -1.65
CA ASP A 6 3.90 -13.09 -2.61
C ASP A 6 3.34 -13.02 -4.04
N THR A 7 2.44 -13.93 -4.41
CA THR A 7 1.95 -14.08 -5.78
C THR A 7 0.45 -14.00 -5.95
N SER A 8 -0.32 -14.11 -4.85
CA SER A 8 -1.78 -14.21 -4.91
C SER A 8 -2.45 -13.57 -3.71
N GLN A 9 -3.71 -13.23 -3.88
CA GLN A 9 -4.59 -12.77 -2.83
C GLN A 9 -5.69 -13.80 -2.58
N TYR A 10 -5.99 -14.03 -1.31
CA TYR A 10 -6.97 -15.02 -0.87
C TYR A 10 -8.05 -14.37 0.00
N LYS A 11 -9.28 -14.79 -0.21
CA LYS A 11 -10.40 -14.42 0.66
C LYS A 11 -10.69 -15.59 1.60
N LEU A 12 -10.53 -15.36 2.90
CA LEU A 12 -11.00 -16.27 3.94
C LEU A 12 -12.46 -15.91 4.25
N ALA A 13 -13.35 -16.84 4.02
CA ALA A 13 -14.78 -16.71 4.25
C ALA A 13 -15.31 -17.95 4.99
N SER A 14 -16.57 -17.90 5.40
CA SER A 14 -17.30 -19.03 5.95
C SER A 14 -18.69 -19.07 5.31
N ALA A 15 -19.21 -20.25 5.07
CA ALA A 15 -20.60 -20.44 4.69
C ALA A 15 -21.58 -20.25 5.88
N ALA A 16 -21.06 -20.23 7.11
CA ALA A 16 -21.78 -19.94 8.34
C ALA A 16 -21.53 -18.50 8.80
N GLU A 17 -22.35 -17.98 9.70
CA GLU A 17 -22.20 -16.63 10.26
C GLU A 17 -20.85 -16.45 11.00
N THR A 18 -20.30 -17.54 11.54
CA THR A 18 -19.03 -17.53 12.28
C THR A 18 -17.99 -18.38 11.56
N ILE A 19 -16.76 -17.85 11.46
CA ILE A 19 -15.63 -18.59 10.93
C ILE A 19 -15.13 -19.56 12.02
N THR A 20 -15.22 -20.86 11.74
CA THR A 20 -14.68 -21.92 12.58
C THR A 20 -13.64 -22.71 11.78
N PRO A 21 -12.76 -23.49 12.43
CA PRO A 21 -11.79 -24.32 11.69
C PRO A 21 -12.42 -25.28 10.68
N THR A 22 -13.68 -25.70 10.92
CA THR A 22 -14.43 -26.63 10.04
C THR A 22 -15.25 -25.94 8.96
N SER A 23 -15.56 -24.62 9.13
CA SER A 23 -16.35 -23.85 8.19
C SER A 23 -15.54 -22.84 7.38
N ALA A 24 -14.26 -22.69 7.70
CA ALA A 24 -13.34 -21.78 7.03
C ALA A 24 -13.05 -22.26 5.60
N VAL A 25 -13.25 -21.40 4.63
CA VAL A 25 -12.93 -21.63 3.22
C VAL A 25 -11.98 -20.54 2.75
N LEU A 26 -10.86 -20.97 2.18
CA LEU A 26 -9.86 -20.08 1.59
C LEU A 26 -9.96 -20.16 0.07
N ASN A 27 -10.36 -19.06 -0.55
CA ASN A 27 -10.47 -18.97 -2.01
C ASN A 27 -9.43 -17.97 -2.55
N GLU A 28 -8.70 -18.38 -3.59
CA GLU A 28 -7.89 -17.45 -4.36
C GLU A 28 -8.81 -16.51 -5.13
N VAL A 29 -8.57 -15.21 -5.02
CA VAL A 29 -9.42 -14.16 -5.61
C VAL A 29 -8.70 -13.32 -6.66
N SER A 30 -7.37 -13.29 -6.62
CA SER A 30 -6.53 -12.64 -7.64
C SER A 30 -5.09 -13.12 -7.54
N THR A 31 -4.32 -12.90 -8.62
CA THR A 31 -2.94 -13.38 -8.77
C THR A 31 -1.95 -12.24 -9.00
N PHE A 32 -2.02 -11.21 -8.18
CA PHE A 32 -1.04 -10.13 -8.21
C PHE A 32 0.12 -10.42 -7.27
N SER A 33 1.35 -10.13 -7.72
CA SER A 33 2.50 -10.17 -6.82
C SER A 33 2.36 -9.10 -5.72
N HIS A 34 2.89 -9.39 -4.55
CA HIS A 34 2.86 -8.51 -3.39
C HIS A 34 4.26 -8.39 -2.79
N ASN A 35 4.64 -7.18 -2.38
CA ASN A 35 5.85 -6.97 -1.60
C ASN A 35 5.57 -7.29 -0.13
N ALA A 36 6.02 -8.45 0.34
CA ALA A 36 5.78 -8.93 1.70
C ALA A 36 6.36 -8.03 2.81
N ASN A 37 7.30 -7.14 2.47
CA ASN A 37 7.88 -6.18 3.42
C ASN A 37 6.97 -4.97 3.69
N VAL A 38 5.89 -4.81 2.91
CA VAL A 38 4.97 -3.68 3.01
C VAL A 38 3.59 -4.17 3.36
N THR A 39 3.13 -3.85 4.55
CA THR A 39 1.78 -4.23 4.98
C THR A 39 0.72 -3.53 4.13
N PRO A 40 -0.23 -4.28 3.54
CA PRO A 40 -1.37 -3.70 2.86
C PRO A 40 -2.23 -2.84 3.79
N VAL A 41 -2.81 -1.78 3.26
CA VAL A 41 -3.66 -0.87 4.02
C VAL A 41 -5.05 -0.76 3.39
N SER A 42 -6.06 -0.54 4.22
CA SER A 42 -7.41 -0.28 3.74
C SER A 42 -7.73 1.22 3.73
N SER A 43 -8.46 1.66 2.72
CA SER A 43 -9.02 3.01 2.62
C SER A 43 -10.42 2.92 2.04
N GLY A 44 -11.41 3.11 2.89
CA GLY A 44 -12.81 2.91 2.51
C GLY A 44 -13.07 1.46 2.05
N ARG A 45 -13.57 1.29 0.84
CA ARG A 45 -13.84 -0.04 0.22
C ARG A 45 -12.64 -0.65 -0.50
N TYR A 46 -11.54 0.07 -0.58
CA TYR A 46 -10.33 -0.35 -1.29
C TYR A 46 -9.27 -0.88 -0.31
N ALA A 47 -8.48 -1.84 -0.78
CA ALA A 47 -7.23 -2.23 -0.14
C ALA A 47 -6.07 -1.86 -1.07
N TYR A 48 -5.05 -1.23 -0.52
CA TYR A 48 -3.86 -0.84 -1.27
C TYR A 48 -2.68 -1.69 -0.85
N PHE A 49 -1.95 -2.18 -1.81
CA PHE A 49 -0.75 -2.97 -1.60
C PHE A 49 0.32 -2.63 -2.63
N SER A 50 1.56 -2.93 -2.28
CA SER A 50 2.70 -2.69 -3.16
C SER A 50 3.19 -3.97 -3.83
N GLN A 51 3.80 -3.79 -5.00
CA GLN A 51 4.62 -4.81 -5.66
C GLN A 51 5.91 -4.17 -6.17
N VAL A 52 6.97 -4.96 -6.24
CA VAL A 52 8.22 -4.55 -6.86
C VAL A 52 8.13 -4.85 -8.36
N ARG A 53 8.41 -3.85 -9.17
CA ARG A 53 8.42 -3.95 -10.63
C ARG A 53 9.60 -3.19 -11.21
N ASN A 54 10.56 -3.91 -11.82
CA ASN A 54 11.72 -3.30 -12.49
C ASN A 54 12.45 -2.26 -11.63
N ALA A 55 12.85 -2.63 -10.41
CA ALA A 55 13.51 -1.75 -9.45
C ALA A 55 12.70 -0.49 -9.05
N ASN A 56 11.38 -0.57 -9.15
CA ASN A 56 10.45 0.45 -8.69
C ASN A 56 9.28 -0.19 -7.92
N THR A 57 8.65 0.58 -7.08
CA THR A 57 7.43 0.20 -6.39
C THR A 57 6.21 0.58 -7.22
N ALA A 58 5.39 -0.40 -7.54
CA ALA A 58 4.04 -0.18 -8.02
C ALA A 58 3.05 -0.29 -6.85
N VAL A 59 2.03 0.53 -6.85
CA VAL A 59 0.93 0.47 -5.88
C VAL A 59 -0.33 0.04 -6.61
N ARG A 60 -0.98 -0.99 -6.06
CA ARG A 60 -2.26 -1.48 -6.57
C ARG A 60 -3.38 -1.15 -5.62
N GLU A 61 -4.49 -0.78 -6.22
CA GLU A 61 -5.78 -0.62 -5.58
C GLU A 61 -6.62 -1.87 -5.85
N TYR A 62 -6.90 -2.63 -4.82
CA TYR A 62 -7.73 -3.82 -4.89
C TYR A 62 -9.13 -3.51 -4.39
N TYR A 63 -10.12 -3.95 -5.12
CA TYR A 63 -11.52 -3.88 -4.69
C TYR A 63 -12.28 -5.12 -5.12
N SER A 64 -13.36 -5.40 -4.39
CA SER A 64 -14.31 -6.44 -4.73
C SER A 64 -15.61 -5.76 -5.19
N ASP A 65 -16.01 -6.03 -6.40
CA ASP A 65 -17.29 -5.60 -6.93
C ASP A 65 -18.34 -6.67 -6.62
N ASN A 66 -19.31 -6.31 -5.80
CA ASN A 66 -20.38 -7.22 -5.39
C ASN A 66 -21.41 -7.49 -6.50
N ASP A 67 -21.55 -6.58 -7.45
CA ASP A 67 -22.53 -6.70 -8.54
C ASP A 67 -22.03 -7.66 -9.62
N THR A 68 -20.75 -7.60 -9.92
CA THR A 68 -20.11 -8.47 -10.92
C THR A 68 -19.43 -9.69 -10.31
N LEU A 69 -19.31 -9.75 -8.97
CA LEU A 69 -18.56 -10.78 -8.23
C LEU A 69 -17.09 -10.89 -8.66
N THR A 70 -16.55 -9.82 -9.25
CA THR A 70 -15.17 -9.75 -9.71
C THR A 70 -14.29 -9.06 -8.65
N ASN A 71 -13.06 -9.49 -8.62
CA ASN A 71 -12.02 -8.84 -7.82
C ASN A 71 -10.99 -8.28 -8.79
N ASP A 72 -10.67 -7.01 -8.65
CA ASP A 72 -9.73 -6.35 -9.54
C ASP A 72 -8.65 -5.61 -8.76
N GLY A 73 -7.51 -5.38 -9.40
CA GLY A 73 -6.35 -4.72 -8.84
C GLY A 73 -5.79 -3.67 -9.78
N LEU A 74 -6.38 -2.48 -9.78
CA LEU A 74 -5.94 -1.37 -10.62
C LEU A 74 -4.55 -0.89 -10.20
N ASP A 75 -3.62 -0.74 -11.14
CA ASP A 75 -2.33 -0.10 -10.90
C ASP A 75 -2.50 1.43 -10.88
N VAL A 76 -2.44 2.02 -9.68
CA VAL A 76 -2.56 3.48 -9.52
C VAL A 76 -1.26 4.23 -9.80
N THR A 77 -0.16 3.50 -10.05
CA THR A 77 1.15 4.07 -10.45
C THR A 77 1.40 3.97 -11.95
N VAL A 78 0.43 3.53 -12.75
CA VAL A 78 0.63 3.30 -14.20
C VAL A 78 1.16 4.52 -14.96
N ALA A 79 0.75 5.72 -14.57
CA ALA A 79 1.20 6.98 -15.19
C ALA A 79 2.57 7.46 -14.68
N VAL A 80 3.09 6.87 -13.59
CA VAL A 80 4.30 7.32 -12.89
C VAL A 80 5.20 6.14 -12.50
N GLN A 81 5.39 5.20 -13.40
CA GLN A 81 5.99 3.88 -13.15
C GLN A 81 7.40 3.89 -12.53
N THR A 82 8.13 4.98 -12.71
CA THR A 82 9.51 5.15 -12.19
C THR A 82 9.61 6.15 -11.05
N LEU A 83 8.48 6.62 -10.53
CA LEU A 83 8.46 7.66 -9.50
C LEU A 83 8.94 7.12 -8.14
N ILE A 84 8.46 5.93 -7.75
CA ILE A 84 8.66 5.36 -6.42
C ILE A 84 9.73 4.28 -6.53
N PRO A 85 10.88 4.39 -5.83
CA PRO A 85 11.92 3.35 -5.84
C PRO A 85 11.43 2.04 -5.20
N ASP A 86 12.14 0.94 -5.44
CA ASP A 86 11.76 -0.42 -5.01
C ASP A 86 11.89 -0.70 -3.50
N ASN A 87 12.44 0.22 -2.76
CA ASN A 87 12.69 0.13 -1.33
C ASN A 87 11.57 0.72 -0.44
N ALA A 88 10.34 0.70 -0.92
CA ALA A 88 9.18 1.05 -0.10
C ALA A 88 9.05 0.07 1.08
N TYR A 89 8.84 0.61 2.28
CA TYR A 89 8.67 -0.17 3.50
C TYR A 89 7.35 0.06 4.23
N SER A 90 6.61 1.11 3.87
CA SER A 90 5.33 1.41 4.49
C SER A 90 4.40 2.14 3.53
N ILE A 91 3.14 1.79 3.60
CA ILE A 91 2.03 2.55 3.02
C ILE A 91 1.12 2.99 4.17
N LEU A 92 0.73 4.25 4.15
CA LEU A 92 -0.20 4.83 5.10
C LEU A 92 -1.43 5.33 4.35
N SER A 93 -2.62 5.12 4.89
CA SER A 93 -3.86 5.62 4.27
C SER A 93 -4.54 6.65 5.17
N ASN A 94 -4.93 7.77 4.59
CA ASN A 94 -5.74 8.78 5.24
C ASN A 94 -7.10 8.86 4.52
N THR A 95 -8.12 8.27 5.15
CA THR A 95 -9.48 8.22 4.61
C THR A 95 -10.24 9.54 4.72
N THR A 96 -9.78 10.45 5.59
CA THR A 96 -10.39 11.79 5.74
C THR A 96 -9.96 12.72 4.61
N GLU A 97 -8.72 12.54 4.15
CA GLU A 97 -8.11 13.39 3.13
C GLU A 97 -7.99 12.71 1.76
N ASP A 98 -8.59 11.52 1.61
CA ASP A 98 -8.52 10.73 0.38
C ASP A 98 -7.10 10.61 -0.17
N SER A 99 -6.20 10.12 0.67
CA SER A 99 -4.79 10.06 0.31
C SER A 99 -4.06 8.83 0.84
N LEU A 100 -3.01 8.44 0.11
CA LEU A 100 -2.02 7.45 0.54
C LEU A 100 -0.66 8.12 0.60
N ILE A 101 0.16 7.66 1.52
CA ILE A 101 1.56 8.05 1.62
C ILE A 101 2.40 6.79 1.56
N VAL A 102 3.37 6.76 0.65
CA VAL A 102 4.35 5.68 0.53
C VAL A 102 5.68 6.19 1.05
N LEU A 103 6.26 5.45 2.00
CA LEU A 103 7.56 5.73 2.60
C LEU A 103 8.58 4.73 2.05
N CYS A 104 9.75 5.25 1.68
CA CYS A 104 10.86 4.46 1.16
C CYS A 104 12.07 4.54 2.10
N SER A 105 12.78 3.42 2.24
CA SER A 105 14.05 3.38 2.93
C SER A 105 15.18 3.90 2.04
N ASP A 106 16.35 4.12 2.63
CA ASP A 106 17.56 4.38 1.84
C ASP A 106 18.00 3.10 1.11
N THR A 107 18.43 3.23 -0.14
CA THR A 107 18.94 2.10 -0.95
C THR A 107 20.21 1.45 -0.35
N ALA A 108 20.94 2.19 0.48
CA ALA A 108 22.10 1.66 1.20
C ALA A 108 21.73 0.96 2.52
N ASP A 109 20.48 1.06 2.95
CA ASP A 109 20.00 0.52 4.22
C ASP A 109 19.39 -0.86 3.97
N THR A 110 20.20 -1.90 4.05
CA THR A 110 19.74 -3.30 3.96
C THR A 110 18.97 -3.75 5.22
N GLN A 111 18.68 -2.84 6.13
CA GLN A 111 18.02 -3.17 7.38
C GLN A 111 16.51 -3.18 7.23
N THR A 112 15.92 -4.32 7.52
CA THR A 112 14.50 -4.49 7.83
C THR A 112 14.11 -3.56 8.99
N ALA A 113 13.03 -2.81 8.85
CA ALA A 113 12.46 -2.08 9.99
C ALA A 113 12.14 -3.05 11.17
N PRO A 114 12.35 -2.63 12.43
CA PRO A 114 12.62 -1.27 12.90
C PRO A 114 14.12 -0.92 12.86
N TYR A 115 14.41 0.28 12.42
CA TYR A 115 15.77 0.78 12.34
C TYR A 115 16.46 0.81 13.71
N THR A 116 17.50 0.03 13.88
CA THR A 116 18.39 0.18 15.02
C THR A 116 19.38 1.31 14.75
N THR A 117 19.53 2.18 15.73
CA THR A 117 20.45 3.31 15.72
C THR A 117 21.87 2.87 15.38
N GLY A 118 22.43 3.32 14.27
CA GLY A 118 23.82 3.11 13.95
C GLY A 118 24.21 3.59 12.55
N THR A 119 25.08 4.55 12.49
CA THR A 119 25.79 5.14 11.36
C THR A 119 24.95 6.03 10.45
N ALA A 120 25.28 7.31 10.46
CA ALA A 120 24.71 8.32 9.56
C ALA A 120 25.08 7.99 8.10
N VAL A 121 24.24 7.27 7.41
CA VAL A 121 24.28 7.14 5.96
C VAL A 121 23.52 8.33 5.37
N SER A 122 24.13 9.00 4.41
CA SER A 122 23.50 10.12 3.71
C SER A 122 22.20 9.60 3.04
N PRO A 123 21.02 10.06 3.44
CA PRO A 123 19.78 9.50 2.95
C PRO A 123 19.54 9.92 1.50
N THR A 124 19.51 8.97 0.58
CA THR A 124 19.21 9.23 -0.83
C THR A 124 17.69 9.24 -1.09
N ASN A 125 16.94 8.38 -0.40
CA ASN A 125 15.49 8.26 -0.55
C ASN A 125 14.71 8.29 0.78
N ALA A 126 15.37 8.06 1.90
CA ALA A 126 14.74 8.01 3.22
C ALA A 126 14.22 9.36 3.72
N ASN A 127 14.50 10.45 3.03
CA ASN A 127 13.97 11.77 3.29
C ASN A 127 12.76 12.11 2.40
N THR A 128 12.30 11.14 1.63
CA THR A 128 11.27 11.35 0.60
C THR A 128 10.04 10.54 0.93
N MET A 129 8.87 11.16 0.77
CA MET A 129 7.57 10.50 0.77
C MET A 129 6.85 10.76 -0.54
N TYR A 130 6.09 9.78 -0.97
CA TYR A 130 5.30 9.83 -2.18
C TYR A 130 3.83 9.82 -1.78
N MET A 131 3.12 10.86 -2.18
CA MET A 131 1.71 11.03 -1.83
C MET A 131 0.84 10.83 -3.05
N TYR A 132 -0.14 9.94 -2.94
CA TYR A 132 -1.22 9.74 -3.88
C TYR A 132 -2.47 10.38 -3.33
N LYS A 133 -3.00 11.38 -4.01
CA LYS A 133 -4.30 11.96 -3.71
C LYS A 133 -5.31 11.57 -4.76
N TYR A 134 -6.55 11.35 -4.32
CA TYR A 134 -7.65 11.01 -5.20
C TYR A 134 -8.91 11.76 -4.76
N PHE A 135 -9.78 11.97 -5.71
CA PHE A 135 -11.05 12.66 -5.48
C PHE A 135 -12.20 11.82 -6.05
N PHE A 136 -13.25 11.66 -5.26
CA PHE A 136 -14.47 10.99 -5.66
C PHE A 136 -15.56 12.03 -5.98
N ASP A 137 -16.26 11.83 -7.10
CA ASP A 137 -17.54 12.47 -7.39
C ASP A 137 -18.59 11.37 -7.61
N ARG A 138 -19.70 11.46 -6.89
CA ARG A 138 -20.83 10.51 -6.95
C ARG A 138 -20.43 9.04 -6.83
N GLY A 139 -19.38 8.75 -6.06
CA GLY A 139 -18.89 7.40 -5.83
C GLY A 139 -17.88 6.88 -6.84
N GLU A 140 -17.57 7.66 -7.88
CA GLU A 140 -16.54 7.35 -8.86
C GLU A 140 -15.27 8.18 -8.60
N LYS A 141 -14.11 7.57 -8.81
CA LYS A 141 -12.82 8.25 -8.70
C LYS A 141 -12.54 9.03 -9.98
N VAL A 142 -12.76 10.34 -9.93
CA VAL A 142 -12.70 11.22 -11.12
C VAL A 142 -11.35 11.88 -11.32
N GLN A 143 -10.55 12.01 -10.26
CA GLN A 143 -9.24 12.64 -10.35
C GLN A 143 -8.26 11.96 -9.41
N THR A 144 -7.02 11.80 -9.89
CA THR A 144 -5.91 11.26 -9.11
C THR A 144 -4.63 11.99 -9.44
N ALA A 145 -3.75 12.13 -8.45
CA ALA A 145 -2.45 12.75 -8.63
C ALA A 145 -1.41 12.13 -7.69
N TRP A 146 -0.21 11.95 -8.21
CA TRP A 146 0.97 11.63 -7.42
C TRP A 146 1.82 12.88 -7.20
N SER A 147 2.35 13.02 -6.01
CA SER A 147 3.34 14.05 -5.67
C SER A 147 4.49 13.45 -4.88
N LYS A 148 5.67 14.06 -5.06
CA LYS A 148 6.89 13.70 -4.33
C LYS A 148 7.21 14.84 -3.37
N TRP A 149 7.38 14.51 -2.10
CA TRP A 149 7.76 15.43 -1.05
C TRP A 149 9.12 15.04 -0.52
N GLN A 150 10.06 15.94 -0.51
CA GLN A 150 11.40 15.74 -0.02
C GLN A 150 11.69 16.70 1.13
N LEU A 151 12.19 16.16 2.22
CA LEU A 151 12.55 16.90 3.43
C LEU A 151 14.07 17.01 3.50
N ASP A 152 14.59 18.24 3.60
CA ASP A 152 16.04 18.44 3.68
C ASP A 152 16.57 18.10 5.07
N ASN A 153 17.71 17.40 5.12
CA ASN A 153 18.42 17.03 6.34
C ASN A 153 17.60 16.19 7.36
N VAL A 154 16.59 15.45 6.90
CA VAL A 154 15.72 14.62 7.74
C VAL A 154 15.67 13.21 7.16
N LYS A 155 15.72 12.20 8.03
CA LYS A 155 15.42 10.81 7.68
C LYS A 155 14.04 10.46 8.22
N ILE A 156 13.15 10.01 7.35
CA ILE A 156 11.83 9.51 7.74
C ILE A 156 12.02 8.05 8.16
N ILE A 157 11.71 7.74 9.41
CA ILE A 157 11.86 6.38 9.98
C ILE A 157 10.52 5.66 10.14
N GLY A 158 9.42 6.37 9.95
CA GLY A 158 8.07 5.82 10.05
C GLY A 158 7.04 6.92 10.00
N GLY A 159 5.79 6.52 9.91
CA GLY A 159 4.65 7.43 9.92
C GLY A 159 3.42 6.77 10.51
N MET A 160 2.52 7.60 11.00
CA MET A 160 1.22 7.21 11.53
C MET A 160 0.21 8.28 11.10
N ILE A 161 -0.96 7.83 10.69
CA ILE A 161 -2.09 8.73 10.45
C ILE A 161 -2.94 8.78 11.73
N ASP A 162 -2.98 9.93 12.35
CA ASP A 162 -3.89 10.21 13.46
C ASP A 162 -5.22 10.73 12.91
N ARG A 163 -6.31 10.08 13.32
CA ARG A 163 -7.68 10.49 12.95
C ARG A 163 -8.27 11.55 13.89
N SER A 164 -7.48 12.04 14.84
CA SER A 164 -7.94 12.88 15.95
C SER A 164 -8.02 14.38 15.61
N PHE A 165 -7.77 14.78 14.38
CA PHE A 165 -7.99 16.17 14.00
C PHE A 165 -9.40 16.36 13.43
N VAL A 166 -10.29 16.74 14.30
CA VAL A 166 -11.53 17.45 13.98
C VAL A 166 -11.32 18.92 14.28
#